data_d0f0234d01ee0d3bf23d2baffce15077
#
_entry.id   d0f0234d01ee0d3bf23d2baffce15077
#
_cell.length_a   1.000
_cell.length_b   1.000
_cell.length_c   1.000
_cell.angle_alpha   90.00
_cell.angle_beta   90.00
_cell.angle_gamma   90.00
#
_symmetry.space_group_name_H-M   'P 1'
#
loop_
_entity.id
_entity.type
_entity.pdbx_description
1 polymer ?
#
loop_
_entity_poly.entity_id
_entity_poly.type
_entity_poly.pdbx_seq_one_letter_code
_entity_poly.pdbx_strand_id
1 'polypeptide(L)'
;MIVLSMNQSGEVRMTSIMRDIWVDLPGHGEGRINAATTYGGAELAMRIVSRYFDLRIDKYVMVNIKSMVNIIDLLGGVDLEITELERLYLNTCTARTQWESQSGRVIPPLEHSGLVHLCGDQAVEHTRNRFDGGGDYGRTARQRQLLKAIAKKIRTKKDPLWLLSMARRGRKWVQTNLNPLEVGRIALLALRQDPNAIGCFRIPAEGTYTINDAGSWHFETDFEKNRQLLREFLKNGRGSDEMQ
;
A
#
# COMPACT_ATOMS: atom_id res chain seq x y z
N MET A 1 4.50 4.49 2.13
CA MET A 1 5.07 3.78 0.96
C MET A 1 5.13 2.29 1.28
N ILE A 2 5.13 1.41 0.26
CA ILE A 2 5.25 -0.04 0.48
C ILE A 2 6.38 -0.56 -0.38
N VAL A 3 7.29 -1.32 0.23
CA VAL A 3 8.36 -2.05 -0.45
C VAL A 3 7.93 -3.51 -0.55
N LEU A 4 7.93 -4.04 -1.76
CA LEU A 4 7.74 -5.46 -2.02
C LEU A 4 9.11 -6.07 -2.24
N SER A 5 9.46 -7.05 -1.42
CA SER A 5 10.71 -7.80 -1.51
C SER A 5 10.39 -9.26 -1.86
N MET A 6 11.24 -9.85 -2.69
CA MET A 6 11.10 -11.25 -3.08
C MET A 6 12.42 -11.96 -2.80
N ASN A 7 12.35 -13.11 -2.14
CA ASN A 7 13.52 -13.95 -1.94
C ASN A 7 13.76 -14.90 -3.14
N GLN A 8 14.83 -15.68 -3.07
CA GLN A 8 15.21 -16.62 -4.15
C GLN A 8 14.18 -17.76 -4.33
N SER A 9 13.41 -18.11 -3.30
CA SER A 9 12.33 -19.11 -3.38
C SER A 9 11.04 -18.54 -3.98
N GLY A 10 11.00 -17.24 -4.27
CA GLY A 10 9.83 -16.57 -4.84
C GLY A 10 8.80 -16.12 -3.81
N GLU A 11 9.10 -16.21 -2.52
CA GLU A 11 8.24 -15.69 -1.46
C GLU A 11 8.27 -14.16 -1.46
N VAL A 12 7.08 -13.56 -1.45
CA VAL A 12 6.89 -12.11 -1.41
C VAL A 12 6.70 -11.64 0.02
N ARG A 13 7.36 -10.55 0.38
CA ARG A 13 7.23 -9.87 1.66
C ARG A 13 6.92 -8.40 1.44
N MET A 14 6.12 -7.83 2.34
CA MET A 14 5.60 -6.48 2.23
C MET A 14 6.07 -5.65 3.42
N THR A 15 6.89 -4.63 3.16
CA THR A 15 7.34 -3.68 4.19
C THR A 15 6.64 -2.34 3.99
N SER A 16 5.83 -1.93 4.95
CA SER A 16 5.18 -0.63 4.97
C SER A 16 6.08 0.41 5.61
N ILE A 17 6.42 1.47 4.89
CA ILE A 17 7.19 2.60 5.40
C ILE A 17 6.22 3.74 5.69
N MET A 18 6.15 4.14 6.96
CA MET A 18 5.27 5.23 7.39
C MET A 18 5.76 6.55 6.80
N ARG A 19 4.80 7.41 6.45
CA ARG A 19 5.06 8.64 5.71
C ARG A 19 5.77 9.72 6.52
N ASP A 20 5.59 9.69 7.83
CA ASP A 20 5.98 10.77 8.73
C ASP A 20 7.33 10.50 9.43
N ILE A 21 8.13 9.54 8.94
CA ILE A 21 9.52 9.32 9.37
C ILE A 21 10.35 10.54 8.98
N TRP A 22 11.14 11.08 9.93
CA TRP A 22 11.99 12.24 9.71
C TRP A 22 13.34 11.82 9.13
N VAL A 23 13.73 12.45 8.04
CA VAL A 23 14.93 12.12 7.26
C VAL A 23 15.56 13.37 6.66
N ASP A 24 16.85 13.30 6.37
CA ASP A 24 17.52 14.29 5.51
C ASP A 24 17.14 14.05 4.04
N LEU A 25 16.63 15.10 3.41
CA LEU A 25 16.23 15.12 2.00
C LEU A 25 17.26 15.92 1.20
N PRO A 26 18.12 15.28 0.40
CA PRO A 26 19.20 15.95 -0.31
C PRO A 26 18.74 17.18 -1.12
N GLY A 27 19.32 18.34 -0.80
CA GLY A 27 18.97 19.62 -1.41
C GLY A 27 17.72 20.31 -0.86
N HIS A 28 17.03 19.71 0.14
CA HIS A 28 15.80 20.22 0.72
C HIS A 28 15.79 20.26 2.26
N GLY A 29 16.92 19.85 2.89
CA GLY A 29 17.04 19.76 4.34
C GLY A 29 16.25 18.61 4.94
N GLU A 30 16.02 18.68 6.25
CA GLU A 30 15.27 17.62 6.97
C GLU A 30 13.76 17.73 6.75
N GLY A 31 13.09 16.58 6.70
CA GLY A 31 11.64 16.53 6.49
C GLY A 31 11.07 15.13 6.55
N ARG A 32 9.76 15.05 6.37
CA ARG A 32 9.08 13.74 6.31
C ARG A 32 9.48 12.96 5.07
N ILE A 33 9.72 11.67 5.21
CA ILE A 33 10.18 10.80 4.11
C ILE A 33 9.25 10.80 2.88
N ASN A 34 7.94 11.03 3.06
CA ASN A 34 7.01 11.13 1.93
C ASN A 34 7.22 12.39 1.08
N ALA A 35 7.85 13.43 1.60
CA ALA A 35 8.16 14.65 0.83
C ALA A 35 9.17 14.35 -0.30
N ALA A 36 9.95 13.26 -0.20
CA ALA A 36 10.82 12.82 -1.26
C ALA A 36 10.08 12.62 -2.60
N THR A 37 8.83 12.13 -2.57
CA THR A 37 8.02 11.99 -3.79
C THR A 37 7.60 13.32 -4.40
N THR A 38 7.42 14.34 -3.57
CA THR A 38 7.08 15.69 -4.04
C THR A 38 8.29 16.41 -4.66
N TYR A 39 9.48 16.23 -4.07
CA TYR A 39 10.69 16.93 -4.52
C TYR A 39 11.40 16.25 -5.69
N GLY A 40 11.39 14.94 -5.77
CA GLY A 40 12.13 14.20 -6.81
C GLY A 40 11.46 12.90 -7.26
N GLY A 41 10.12 12.84 -7.13
CA GLY A 41 9.33 11.72 -7.62
C GLY A 41 9.71 10.37 -6.99
N ALA A 42 9.41 9.31 -7.72
CA ALA A 42 9.69 7.94 -7.26
C ALA A 42 11.20 7.68 -7.12
N GLU A 43 12.04 8.30 -7.94
CA GLU A 43 13.48 8.09 -7.93
C GLU A 43 14.14 8.60 -6.64
N LEU A 44 13.77 9.80 -6.19
CA LEU A 44 14.26 10.31 -4.92
C LEU A 44 13.73 9.48 -3.75
N ALA A 45 12.46 9.10 -3.79
CA ALA A 45 11.88 8.25 -2.76
C ALA A 45 12.61 6.89 -2.67
N MET A 46 12.91 6.23 -3.79
CA MET A 46 13.69 4.99 -3.81
C MET A 46 15.08 5.17 -3.21
N ARG A 47 15.80 6.25 -3.58
CA ARG A 47 17.14 6.53 -3.05
C ARG A 47 17.11 6.76 -1.53
N ILE A 48 16.15 7.53 -1.03
CA ILE A 48 16.01 7.81 0.40
C ILE A 48 15.70 6.52 1.17
N VAL A 49 14.71 5.74 0.72
CA VAL A 49 14.36 4.48 1.36
C VAL A 49 15.52 3.49 1.32
N SER A 50 16.22 3.38 0.18
CA SER A 50 17.40 2.52 0.05
C SER A 50 18.52 2.91 1.03
N ARG A 51 18.81 4.22 1.14
CA ARG A 51 19.86 4.76 2.02
C ARG A 51 19.57 4.50 3.49
N TYR A 52 18.33 4.83 3.94
CA TYR A 52 17.98 4.76 5.36
C TYR A 52 17.74 3.35 5.87
N PHE A 53 17.29 2.42 5.01
CA PHE A 53 16.94 1.06 5.42
C PHE A 53 17.84 -0.03 4.82
N ASP A 54 18.95 0.37 4.19
CA ASP A 54 19.92 -0.55 3.57
C ASP A 54 19.25 -1.56 2.62
N LEU A 55 18.39 -1.03 1.75
CA LEU A 55 17.66 -1.80 0.75
C LEU A 55 18.18 -1.45 -0.66
N ARG A 56 18.22 -2.44 -1.54
CA ARG A 56 18.43 -2.22 -2.96
C ARG A 56 17.08 -2.13 -3.67
N ILE A 57 16.63 -0.90 -3.95
CA ILE A 57 15.36 -0.63 -4.64
C ILE A 57 15.69 0.04 -5.99
N ASP A 58 15.35 -0.63 -7.08
CA ASP A 58 15.59 -0.18 -8.46
C ASP A 58 14.30 -0.09 -9.30
N LYS A 59 13.19 -0.57 -8.75
CA LYS A 59 11.88 -0.61 -9.42
C LYS A 59 10.81 0.08 -8.59
N TYR A 60 9.89 0.74 -9.29
CA TYR A 60 8.77 1.38 -8.66
C TYR A 60 7.46 1.22 -9.43
N VAL A 61 6.39 1.29 -8.70
CA VAL A 61 5.02 1.44 -9.21
C VAL A 61 4.36 2.57 -8.44
N MET A 62 3.97 3.62 -9.14
CA MET A 62 3.29 4.77 -8.54
C MET A 62 1.91 4.94 -9.17
N VAL A 63 0.90 5.10 -8.30
CA VAL A 63 -0.48 5.33 -8.69
C VAL A 63 -1.06 6.47 -7.85
N ASN A 64 -1.83 7.34 -8.45
CA ASN A 64 -2.62 8.31 -7.70
C ASN A 64 -3.97 7.72 -7.27
N ILE A 65 -4.70 8.44 -6.44
CA ILE A 65 -5.98 8.01 -5.88
C ILE A 65 -6.98 7.63 -7.00
N LYS A 66 -7.17 8.51 -7.98
CA LYS A 66 -8.09 8.28 -9.10
C LYS A 66 -7.69 7.08 -9.95
N SER A 67 -6.39 6.89 -10.16
CA SER A 67 -5.85 5.73 -10.86
C SER A 67 -6.09 4.43 -10.10
N MET A 68 -5.95 4.44 -8.79
CA MET A 68 -6.23 3.26 -7.94
C MET A 68 -7.71 2.88 -8.01
N VAL A 69 -8.62 3.85 -7.94
CA VAL A 69 -10.07 3.63 -8.14
C VAL A 69 -10.31 2.92 -9.48
N ASN A 70 -9.77 3.48 -10.58
CA ASN A 70 -9.96 2.92 -11.90
C ASN A 70 -9.38 1.51 -12.07
N ILE A 71 -8.23 1.21 -11.43
CA ILE A 71 -7.62 -0.13 -11.45
C ILE A 71 -8.52 -1.13 -10.72
N ILE A 72 -9.02 -0.77 -9.54
CA ILE A 72 -9.91 -1.65 -8.77
C ILE A 72 -11.21 -1.91 -9.53
N ASP A 73 -11.80 -0.89 -10.13
CA ASP A 73 -13.01 -1.04 -10.95
C ASP A 73 -12.75 -1.88 -12.21
N LEU A 74 -11.58 -1.71 -12.84
CA LEU A 74 -11.17 -2.54 -13.97
C LEU A 74 -11.08 -4.02 -13.61
N LEU A 75 -10.66 -4.34 -12.37
CA LEU A 75 -10.64 -5.69 -11.82
C LEU A 75 -12.04 -6.21 -11.45
N GLY A 76 -13.07 -5.35 -11.50
CA GLY A 76 -14.43 -5.66 -11.08
C GLY A 76 -14.61 -5.62 -9.57
N GLY A 77 -13.94 -4.69 -8.88
CA GLY A 77 -13.99 -4.53 -7.43
C GLY A 77 -13.14 -5.54 -6.66
N VAL A 78 -13.12 -5.41 -5.34
CA VAL A 78 -12.41 -6.29 -4.40
C VAL A 78 -13.29 -6.66 -3.21
N ASP A 79 -13.04 -7.83 -2.62
CA ASP A 79 -13.75 -8.27 -1.43
C ASP A 79 -12.86 -8.00 -0.21
N LEU A 80 -13.40 -7.23 0.76
CA LEU A 80 -12.72 -6.88 2.00
C LEU A 80 -13.63 -7.14 3.19
N GLU A 81 -13.03 -7.52 4.30
CA GLU A 81 -13.71 -7.58 5.58
C GLU A 81 -13.70 -6.21 6.22
N ILE A 82 -14.88 -5.69 6.57
CA ILE A 82 -15.05 -4.37 7.19
C ILE A 82 -15.88 -4.47 8.45
N THR A 83 -15.55 -3.61 9.42
CA THR A 83 -16.34 -3.44 10.64
C THR A 83 -17.58 -2.60 10.38
N GLU A 84 -18.50 -2.59 11.35
CA GLU A 84 -19.71 -1.74 11.26
C GLU A 84 -19.34 -0.24 11.27
N LEU A 85 -18.34 0.17 12.03
CA LEU A 85 -17.87 1.56 12.03
C LEU A 85 -17.29 1.95 10.66
N GLU A 86 -16.55 1.06 10.03
CA GLU A 86 -16.01 1.28 8.68
C GLU A 86 -17.12 1.35 7.63
N ARG A 87 -18.15 0.52 7.75
CA ARG A 87 -19.33 0.57 6.88
C ARG A 87 -20.03 1.93 6.94
N LEU A 88 -20.31 2.43 8.14
CA LEU A 88 -20.93 3.74 8.35
C LEU A 88 -20.05 4.87 7.79
N TYR A 89 -18.74 4.82 8.05
CA TYR A 89 -17.79 5.76 7.50
C TYR A 89 -17.80 5.75 5.97
N LEU A 90 -17.71 4.57 5.35
CA LEU A 90 -17.71 4.43 3.90
C LEU A 90 -18.97 4.97 3.26
N ASN A 91 -20.13 4.65 3.80
CA ASN A 91 -21.41 5.17 3.29
C ASN A 91 -21.47 6.70 3.36
N THR A 92 -20.97 7.30 4.43
CA THR A 92 -20.92 8.76 4.57
C THR A 92 -19.94 9.39 3.57
N CYS A 93 -18.73 8.83 3.45
CA CYS A 93 -17.69 9.36 2.55
C CYS A 93 -18.07 9.20 1.07
N THR A 94 -18.62 8.07 0.68
CA THR A 94 -19.01 7.83 -0.72
C THR A 94 -20.19 8.69 -1.13
N ALA A 95 -21.17 8.93 -0.25
CA ALA A 95 -22.26 9.87 -0.48
C ALA A 95 -21.72 11.31 -0.71
N ARG A 96 -20.76 11.74 0.13
CA ARG A 96 -20.12 13.05 -0.04
C ARG A 96 -19.33 13.13 -1.36
N THR A 97 -18.54 12.11 -1.70
CA THR A 97 -17.77 12.07 -2.94
C THR A 97 -18.66 12.13 -4.17
N GLN A 98 -19.80 11.45 -4.16
CA GLN A 98 -20.81 11.55 -5.23
C GLN A 98 -21.35 12.97 -5.38
N TRP A 99 -21.68 13.61 -4.26
CA TRP A 99 -22.17 15.00 -4.26
C TRP A 99 -21.14 15.98 -4.82
N GLU A 100 -19.89 15.88 -4.35
CA GLU A 100 -18.80 16.80 -4.73
C GLU A 100 -18.33 16.60 -6.18
N SER A 101 -18.27 15.37 -6.66
CA SER A 101 -17.71 15.06 -7.98
C SER A 101 -18.61 15.40 -9.16
N GLN A 102 -19.92 15.53 -8.94
CA GLN A 102 -20.95 15.70 -10.00
C GLN A 102 -20.76 14.70 -11.18
N SER A 103 -20.09 13.58 -10.93
CA SER A 103 -19.67 12.63 -11.97
C SER A 103 -20.83 11.80 -12.55
N GLY A 104 -22.01 11.91 -11.97
CA GLY A 104 -23.16 11.07 -12.34
C GLY A 104 -23.01 9.60 -11.94
N ARG A 105 -21.88 9.22 -11.32
CA ARG A 105 -21.61 7.86 -10.89
C ARG A 105 -22.34 7.59 -9.56
N VAL A 106 -23.27 6.66 -9.57
CA VAL A 106 -23.96 6.23 -8.36
C VAL A 106 -23.17 5.11 -7.70
N ILE A 107 -22.76 5.31 -6.44
CA ILE A 107 -22.12 4.29 -5.61
C ILE A 107 -23.16 3.80 -4.62
N PRO A 108 -23.61 2.53 -4.70
CA PRO A 108 -24.63 2.03 -3.79
C PRO A 108 -24.07 1.97 -2.36
N PRO A 109 -24.86 2.28 -1.34
CA PRO A 109 -24.45 2.13 0.04
C PRO A 109 -24.23 0.66 0.39
N LEU A 110 -23.34 0.41 1.34
CA LEU A 110 -23.09 -0.91 1.89
C LEU A 110 -24.20 -1.23 2.91
N GLU A 111 -24.89 -2.34 2.71
CA GLU A 111 -26.05 -2.74 3.54
C GLU A 111 -25.61 -3.41 4.85
N HIS A 112 -24.48 -4.11 4.86
CA HIS A 112 -23.97 -4.88 6.00
C HIS A 112 -22.45 -4.73 6.15
N SER A 113 -21.93 -5.07 7.32
CA SER A 113 -20.51 -5.25 7.61
C SER A 113 -20.09 -6.72 7.40
N GLY A 114 -18.84 -7.05 7.67
CA GLY A 114 -18.24 -8.35 7.38
C GLY A 114 -17.56 -8.37 6.01
N LEU A 115 -17.60 -9.51 5.35
CA LEU A 115 -17.01 -9.66 4.02
C LEU A 115 -17.94 -9.03 2.97
N VAL A 116 -17.52 -7.91 2.39
CA VAL A 116 -18.30 -7.13 1.43
C VAL A 116 -17.52 -6.88 0.15
N HIS A 117 -18.26 -6.75 -0.95
CA HIS A 117 -17.69 -6.38 -2.25
C HIS A 117 -17.65 -4.86 -2.38
N LEU A 118 -16.44 -4.30 -2.55
CA LEU A 118 -16.19 -2.87 -2.66
C LEU A 118 -15.82 -2.48 -4.09
N CYS A 119 -16.46 -1.43 -4.62
CA CYS A 119 -16.00 -0.77 -5.83
C CYS A 119 -14.72 0.05 -5.55
N GLY A 120 -14.12 0.62 -6.61
CA GLY A 120 -12.87 1.37 -6.49
C GLY A 120 -12.93 2.52 -5.50
N ASP A 121 -14.00 3.31 -5.52
CA ASP A 121 -14.15 4.44 -4.59
C ASP A 121 -14.24 3.98 -3.15
N GLN A 122 -15.09 2.98 -2.86
CA GLN A 122 -15.24 2.41 -1.52
C GLN A 122 -13.93 1.80 -1.00
N ALA A 123 -13.24 1.03 -1.83
CA ALA A 123 -11.98 0.37 -1.46
C ALA A 123 -10.86 1.39 -1.19
N VAL A 124 -10.77 2.45 -1.99
CA VAL A 124 -9.77 3.52 -1.77
C VAL A 124 -10.12 4.34 -0.52
N GLU A 125 -11.39 4.72 -0.31
CA GLU A 125 -11.80 5.41 0.90
C GLU A 125 -11.57 4.56 2.16
N HIS A 126 -11.79 3.23 2.10
CA HIS A 126 -11.42 2.34 3.20
C HIS A 126 -9.95 2.48 3.59
N THR A 127 -9.03 2.55 2.62
CA THR A 127 -7.60 2.73 2.93
C THR A 127 -7.24 4.12 3.47
N ARG A 128 -8.14 5.09 3.38
CA ARG A 128 -7.95 6.47 3.86
C ARG A 128 -8.58 6.70 5.23
N ASN A 129 -9.40 5.78 5.71
CA ASN A 129 -10.08 5.89 6.99
C ASN A 129 -9.07 6.05 8.15
N ARG A 130 -9.38 6.98 9.06
CA ARG A 130 -8.60 7.29 10.28
C ARG A 130 -9.48 7.36 11.53
N PHE A 131 -10.79 7.17 11.40
CA PHE A 131 -11.77 7.44 12.45
C PHE A 131 -12.04 6.25 13.38
N ASP A 132 -11.52 5.08 13.06
CA ASP A 132 -11.74 3.83 13.82
C ASP A 132 -10.75 3.62 14.99
N GLY A 133 -10.03 4.67 15.40
CA GLY A 133 -9.05 4.61 16.48
C GLY A 133 -7.67 4.09 16.09
N GLY A 134 -7.49 3.49 14.90
CA GLY A 134 -6.21 2.97 14.44
C GLY A 134 -5.24 4.03 13.87
N GLY A 135 -5.70 5.26 13.66
CA GLY A 135 -4.87 6.34 13.13
C GLY A 135 -4.11 5.98 11.85
N ASP A 136 -2.83 6.36 11.78
CA ASP A 136 -1.95 6.04 10.65
C ASP A 136 -1.53 4.57 10.61
N TYR A 137 -1.56 3.87 11.74
CA TYR A 137 -1.29 2.43 11.83
C TYR A 137 -2.43 1.62 11.17
N GLY A 138 -3.67 1.90 11.54
CA GLY A 138 -4.85 1.30 10.93
C GLY A 138 -4.90 1.56 9.42
N ARG A 139 -4.59 2.80 9.00
CA ARG A 139 -4.49 3.13 7.58
C ARG A 139 -3.46 2.26 6.85
N THR A 140 -2.28 2.08 7.43
CA THR A 140 -1.21 1.26 6.84
C THR A 140 -1.63 -0.21 6.74
N ALA A 141 -2.33 -0.75 7.75
CA ALA A 141 -2.88 -2.09 7.73
C ALA A 141 -3.92 -2.26 6.61
N ARG A 142 -4.85 -1.31 6.45
CA ARG A 142 -5.86 -1.33 5.37
C ARG A 142 -5.24 -1.25 3.98
N GLN A 143 -4.17 -0.49 3.80
CA GLN A 143 -3.43 -0.48 2.53
C GLN A 143 -2.86 -1.86 2.19
N ARG A 144 -2.31 -2.59 3.19
CA ARG A 144 -1.84 -3.96 3.00
C ARG A 144 -3.00 -4.93 2.68
N GLN A 145 -4.12 -4.79 3.40
CA GLN A 145 -5.33 -5.59 3.14
C GLN A 145 -5.83 -5.39 1.71
N LEU A 146 -5.89 -4.15 1.23
CA LEU A 146 -6.28 -3.85 -0.15
C LEU A 146 -5.35 -4.52 -1.16
N LEU A 147 -4.03 -4.45 -0.97
CA LEU A 147 -3.07 -5.10 -1.87
C LEU A 147 -3.22 -6.63 -1.86
N LYS A 148 -3.44 -7.23 -0.69
CA LYS A 148 -3.74 -8.67 -0.55
C LYS A 148 -5.05 -9.03 -1.27
N ALA A 149 -6.10 -8.22 -1.15
CA ALA A 149 -7.38 -8.42 -1.83
C ALA A 149 -7.24 -8.33 -3.36
N ILE A 150 -6.47 -7.37 -3.88
CA ILE A 150 -6.14 -7.26 -5.29
C ILE A 150 -5.39 -8.52 -5.77
N ALA A 151 -4.37 -8.98 -5.04
CA ALA A 151 -3.63 -10.19 -5.36
C ALA A 151 -4.54 -11.43 -5.34
N LYS A 152 -5.44 -11.54 -4.36
CA LYS A 152 -6.46 -12.60 -4.29
C LYS A 152 -7.39 -12.57 -5.50
N LYS A 153 -7.86 -11.40 -5.90
CA LYS A 153 -8.72 -11.21 -7.08
C LYS A 153 -8.03 -11.66 -8.37
N ILE A 154 -6.76 -11.28 -8.55
CA ILE A 154 -5.94 -11.70 -9.69
C ILE A 154 -5.78 -13.22 -9.70
N ARG A 155 -5.46 -13.82 -8.55
CA ARG A 155 -5.24 -15.27 -8.42
C ARG A 155 -6.49 -16.09 -8.71
N THR A 156 -7.68 -15.63 -8.31
CA THR A 156 -8.95 -16.36 -8.54
C THR A 156 -9.31 -16.48 -10.01
N LYS A 157 -8.90 -15.55 -10.85
CA LYS A 157 -9.21 -15.56 -12.28
C LYS A 157 -8.43 -16.62 -13.06
N LYS A 158 -7.21 -16.97 -12.62
CA LYS A 158 -6.33 -18.03 -13.22
C LYS A 158 -6.16 -17.95 -14.74
N ASP A 159 -6.47 -16.82 -15.35
CA ASP A 159 -6.46 -16.62 -16.80
C ASP A 159 -5.33 -15.63 -17.18
N PRO A 160 -4.24 -16.12 -17.78
CA PRO A 160 -3.13 -15.28 -18.21
C PRO A 160 -3.52 -14.25 -19.28
N LEU A 161 -4.47 -14.57 -20.16
CA LEU A 161 -4.91 -13.65 -21.22
C LEU A 161 -5.74 -12.52 -20.61
N TRP A 162 -6.61 -12.84 -19.65
CA TRP A 162 -7.33 -11.82 -18.90
C TRP A 162 -6.33 -10.88 -18.16
N LEU A 163 -5.31 -11.45 -17.50
CA LEU A 163 -4.31 -10.66 -16.78
C LEU A 163 -3.53 -9.74 -17.72
N LEU A 164 -3.12 -10.24 -18.88
CA LEU A 164 -2.44 -9.43 -19.90
C LEU A 164 -3.35 -8.29 -20.40
N SER A 165 -4.63 -8.58 -20.65
CA SER A 165 -5.64 -7.57 -21.01
C SER A 165 -5.77 -6.49 -19.92
N MET A 166 -5.83 -6.88 -18.63
CA MET A 166 -5.91 -5.96 -17.50
C MET A 166 -4.64 -5.10 -17.39
N ALA A 167 -3.46 -5.69 -17.51
CA ALA A 167 -2.19 -4.97 -17.51
C ALA A 167 -2.11 -3.93 -18.65
N ARG A 168 -2.53 -4.32 -19.86
CA ARG A 168 -2.57 -3.40 -21.02
C ARG A 168 -3.54 -2.25 -20.80
N ARG A 169 -4.74 -2.51 -20.29
CA ARG A 169 -5.79 -1.49 -20.05
C ARG A 169 -5.43 -0.58 -18.88
N GLY A 170 -4.82 -1.15 -17.82
CA GLY A 170 -4.41 -0.43 -16.62
C GLY A 170 -3.14 0.41 -16.77
N ARG A 171 -2.33 0.15 -17.81
CA ARG A 171 -1.03 0.82 -18.01
C ARG A 171 -1.11 2.34 -17.95
N LYS A 172 -2.16 2.95 -18.48
CA LYS A 172 -2.35 4.41 -18.52
C LYS A 172 -2.55 5.04 -17.13
N TRP A 173 -2.83 4.25 -16.11
CA TRP A 173 -3.06 4.70 -14.73
C TRP A 173 -1.86 4.45 -13.81
N VAL A 174 -0.79 3.86 -14.34
CA VAL A 174 0.39 3.46 -13.56
C VAL A 174 1.62 4.16 -14.11
N GLN A 175 2.37 4.81 -13.23
CA GLN A 175 3.72 5.27 -13.52
C GLN A 175 4.72 4.25 -12.96
N THR A 176 5.62 3.74 -13.82
CA THR A 176 6.57 2.70 -13.45
C THR A 176 7.77 2.69 -14.38
N ASN A 177 8.92 2.22 -13.89
CA ASN A 177 10.09 1.88 -14.68
C ASN A 177 10.21 0.38 -14.98
N LEU A 178 9.17 -0.40 -14.66
CA LEU A 178 9.11 -1.82 -15.01
C LEU A 178 8.95 -2.00 -16.53
N ASN A 179 9.75 -2.87 -17.10
CA ASN A 179 9.57 -3.29 -18.49
C ASN A 179 8.47 -4.37 -18.60
N PRO A 180 7.95 -4.66 -19.81
CA PRO A 180 6.85 -5.63 -19.97
C PRO A 180 7.17 -7.05 -19.47
N LEU A 181 8.43 -7.50 -19.55
CA LEU A 181 8.84 -8.82 -19.05
C LEU A 181 8.81 -8.85 -17.51
N GLU A 182 9.24 -7.79 -16.85
CA GLU A 182 9.18 -7.66 -15.39
C GLU A 182 7.73 -7.62 -14.91
N VAL A 183 6.86 -6.89 -15.60
CA VAL A 183 5.42 -6.91 -15.32
C VAL A 183 4.86 -8.32 -15.44
N GLY A 184 5.22 -9.05 -16.50
CA GLY A 184 4.82 -10.45 -16.69
C GLY A 184 5.31 -11.36 -15.57
N ARG A 185 6.55 -11.21 -15.12
CA ARG A 185 7.11 -11.97 -13.99
C ARG A 185 6.36 -11.68 -12.68
N ILE A 186 6.10 -10.41 -12.37
CA ILE A 186 5.33 -10.02 -11.17
C ILE A 186 3.91 -10.59 -11.24
N ALA A 187 3.28 -10.56 -12.40
CA ALA A 187 1.95 -11.13 -12.62
C ALA A 187 1.93 -12.65 -12.38
N LEU A 188 2.93 -13.38 -12.90
CA LEU A 188 3.06 -14.83 -12.66
C LEU A 188 3.29 -15.15 -11.19
N LEU A 189 4.07 -14.34 -10.49
CA LEU A 189 4.27 -14.48 -9.05
C LEU A 189 2.96 -14.25 -8.28
N ALA A 190 2.21 -13.22 -8.62
CA ALA A 190 0.90 -12.95 -8.01
C ALA A 190 -0.10 -14.10 -8.20
N LEU A 191 0.01 -14.86 -9.30
CA LEU A 191 -0.80 -16.07 -9.54
C LEU A 191 -0.37 -17.27 -8.67
N ARG A 192 0.91 -17.37 -8.33
CA ARG A 192 1.49 -18.49 -7.57
C ARG A 192 1.46 -18.28 -6.07
N GLN A 193 1.69 -17.05 -5.63
CA GLN A 193 1.77 -16.68 -4.21
C GLN A 193 0.39 -16.74 -3.55
N ASP A 194 0.32 -17.34 -2.36
CA ASP A 194 -0.86 -17.15 -1.51
C ASP A 194 -0.84 -15.75 -0.89
N PRO A 195 -1.84 -14.90 -1.18
CA PRO A 195 -1.89 -13.56 -0.60
C PRO A 195 -1.93 -13.55 0.93
N ASN A 196 -2.48 -14.59 1.55
CA ASN A 196 -2.53 -14.71 3.01
C ASN A 196 -1.16 -15.07 3.61
N ALA A 197 -0.29 -15.75 2.84
CA ALA A 197 1.08 -16.09 3.26
C ALA A 197 2.08 -14.94 3.06
N ILE A 198 1.65 -13.77 2.54
CA ILE A 198 2.52 -12.61 2.41
C ILE A 198 2.80 -12.04 3.80
N GLY A 199 4.03 -12.22 4.27
CA GLY A 199 4.52 -11.61 5.51
C GLY A 199 4.51 -10.09 5.41
N CYS A 200 4.14 -9.42 6.50
CA CYS A 200 4.05 -7.96 6.57
C CYS A 200 4.94 -7.41 7.67
N PHE A 201 5.61 -6.31 7.39
CA PHE A 201 6.41 -5.57 8.35
C PHE A 201 6.12 -4.07 8.24
N ARG A 202 6.26 -3.34 9.34
CA ARG A 202 6.06 -1.89 9.38
C ARG A 202 7.31 -1.20 9.90
N ILE A 203 7.68 -0.12 9.26
CA ILE A 203 8.74 0.79 9.69
C ILE A 203 8.13 2.17 9.97
N PRO A 204 8.39 2.76 11.17
CA PRO A 204 9.19 2.22 12.26
C PRO A 204 8.46 1.10 13.00
N ALA A 205 9.23 0.12 13.49
CA ALA A 205 8.74 -0.94 14.34
C ALA A 205 8.41 -0.38 15.74
N GLU A 206 7.55 -1.07 16.48
CA GLU A 206 7.17 -0.66 17.83
C GLU A 206 8.41 -0.58 18.76
N GLY A 207 8.49 0.46 19.60
CA GLY A 207 9.62 0.69 20.50
C GLY A 207 10.94 1.10 19.80
N THR A 208 10.90 1.50 18.52
CA THR A 208 12.08 1.96 17.76
C THR A 208 11.97 3.38 17.26
N TYR A 209 11.06 4.15 17.82
CA TYR A 209 10.84 5.55 17.45
C TYR A 209 10.31 6.35 18.64
N THR A 210 10.50 7.66 18.58
CA THR A 210 9.82 8.64 19.42
C THR A 210 8.96 9.55 18.55
N ILE A 211 7.91 10.11 19.14
CA ILE A 211 7.06 11.08 18.44
C ILE A 211 7.54 12.47 18.85
N ASN A 212 7.92 13.26 17.87
CA ASN A 212 8.20 14.69 18.06
C ASN A 212 7.00 15.49 17.55
N ASP A 213 6.38 16.25 18.44
CA ASP A 213 5.24 17.14 18.17
C ASP A 213 5.60 18.64 18.27
N ALA A 214 6.85 18.96 18.61
CA ALA A 214 7.37 20.31 18.67
C ALA A 214 7.47 20.94 17.26
N GLY A 215 6.36 21.50 16.80
CA GLY A 215 6.27 22.20 15.52
C GLY A 215 5.70 21.37 14.37
N SER A 216 6.33 20.28 13.99
CA SER A 216 5.84 19.38 12.93
C SER A 216 5.81 17.95 13.40
N TRP A 217 4.64 17.40 13.66
CA TRP A 217 4.46 16.03 14.11
C TRP A 217 5.15 15.01 13.19
N HIS A 218 6.10 14.23 13.72
CA HIS A 218 6.87 13.24 12.96
C HIS A 218 7.46 12.15 13.86
N PHE A 219 7.96 11.08 13.23
CA PHE A 219 8.69 9.99 13.91
C PHE A 219 10.19 10.22 13.83
N GLU A 220 10.81 10.40 15.00
CA GLU A 220 12.26 10.24 15.15
C GLU A 220 12.56 8.75 15.30
N THR A 221 13.22 8.17 14.30
CA THR A 221 13.32 6.72 14.12
C THR A 221 14.74 6.25 14.40
N ASP A 222 14.89 5.20 15.22
CA ASP A 222 16.14 4.45 15.35
C ASP A 222 16.36 3.62 14.09
N PHE A 223 17.10 4.19 13.13
CA PHE A 223 17.34 3.55 11.84
C PHE A 223 18.16 2.26 11.95
N GLU A 224 19.13 2.19 12.90
CA GLU A 224 19.96 1.00 13.04
C GLU A 224 19.14 -0.21 13.50
N LYS A 225 18.32 0.00 14.53
CA LYS A 225 17.44 -1.03 15.04
C LYS A 225 16.40 -1.46 14.01
N ASN A 226 15.84 -0.50 13.27
CA ASN A 226 14.89 -0.81 12.19
C ASN A 226 15.55 -1.58 11.04
N ARG A 227 16.81 -1.28 10.66
CA ARG A 227 17.57 -2.06 9.67
C ARG A 227 17.79 -3.49 10.12
N GLN A 228 18.15 -3.69 11.39
CA GLN A 228 18.35 -5.03 11.95
C GLN A 228 17.05 -5.84 11.89
N LEU A 229 15.94 -5.31 12.43
CA LEU A 229 14.64 -5.97 12.42
C LEU A 229 14.14 -6.25 11.01
N LEU A 230 14.36 -5.32 10.08
CA LEU A 230 14.01 -5.52 8.67
C LEU A 230 14.80 -6.66 8.03
N ARG A 231 16.12 -6.74 8.29
CA ARG A 231 16.95 -7.86 7.79
C ARG A 231 16.49 -9.21 8.34
N GLU A 232 16.12 -9.27 9.62
CA GLU A 232 15.58 -10.49 10.24
C GLU A 232 14.24 -10.87 9.60
N PHE A 233 13.34 -9.91 9.43
CA PHE A 233 12.08 -10.12 8.73
C PHE A 233 12.29 -10.62 7.29
N LEU A 234 13.20 -10.00 6.53
CA LEU A 234 13.48 -10.39 5.15
C LEU A 234 14.14 -11.78 5.05
N LYS A 235 14.80 -12.27 6.09
CA LYS A 235 15.36 -13.64 6.15
C LYS A 235 14.32 -14.67 6.57
N ASN A 236 13.60 -14.41 7.67
CA ASN A 236 12.81 -15.40 8.39
C ASN A 236 11.30 -15.33 8.11
N GLY A 237 10.79 -14.25 7.51
CA GLY A 237 9.37 -14.06 7.21
C GLY A 237 8.48 -13.71 8.40
N ARG A 238 8.99 -13.69 9.62
CA ARG A 238 8.22 -13.31 10.82
C ARG A 238 8.19 -11.79 10.95
N GLY A 239 7.01 -11.20 10.76
CA GLY A 239 6.81 -9.75 10.83
C GLY A 239 6.43 -9.25 12.22
N SER A 240 6.51 -7.94 12.43
CA SER A 240 6.11 -7.27 13.67
C SER A 240 4.62 -7.42 14.01
N ASP A 241 3.79 -7.73 13.02
CA ASP A 241 2.34 -7.87 13.19
C ASP A 241 1.93 -9.26 13.77
N GLU A 242 2.88 -10.22 13.88
CA GLU A 242 2.67 -11.54 14.49
C GLU A 242 3.18 -11.63 15.94
N MET A 243 3.73 -10.53 16.47
CA MET A 243 4.26 -10.46 17.83
C MET A 243 3.35 -9.69 18.82
N GLN A 244 2.06 -9.53 18.48
CA GLN A 244 1.03 -8.99 19.38
C GLN A 244 0.00 -10.03 19.75
#